data_f3eadcd1579d8780fb898d0b9247a947
#
_entry.id   f3eadcd1579d8780fb898d0b9247a947
#
_cell.length_a   1.000
_cell.length_b   1.000
_cell.length_c   1.000
_cell.angle_alpha   90.00
_cell.angle_beta   90.00
_cell.angle_gamma   90.00
#
_symmetry.space_group_name_H-M   'P 1'
#
loop_
_entity.id
_entity.type
_entity.pdbx_description
1 polymer ?
#
loop_
_entity_poly.entity_id
_entity_poly.type
_entity_poly.pdbx_seq_one_letter_code
_entity_poly.pdbx_strand_id
1 'polypeptide(L)'
;VAGGASLYNLGAFILDEKLNLNLQLQAAESTGDGKVISSPRLVTLDNSPAKIEQGVSIPFQTFENGDAQLEFVDAVLSLNVTPHITADKRIIMKVKVSRNAPDTSVFTLTGSPAIAKNQVDTETLVKDGQTLVIGGIYVVDTSQKQSRVPYLHSVPLLGALFRSDSVVDKRKELLIFVTPRSLVGPAIAS
;
A
#
# COMPACT_ATOMS: atom_id res chain seq x y z
N VAL A 1 6.10 -2.57 11.23
CA VAL A 1 6.56 -2.50 12.64
C VAL A 1 5.30 -2.60 13.49
N ALA A 2 5.16 -3.73 14.21
CA ALA A 2 4.05 -3.96 15.12
C ALA A 2 4.23 -3.07 16.35
N GLY A 3 3.39 -2.05 16.48
CA GLY A 3 3.30 -1.25 17.70
C GLY A 3 2.66 -2.10 18.80
N GLY A 4 3.41 -2.36 19.87
CA GLY A 4 2.93 -3.11 21.02
C GLY A 4 1.78 -2.39 21.71
N ALA A 5 0.65 -3.07 21.83
CA ALA A 5 -0.46 -2.63 22.67
C ALA A 5 -0.03 -2.69 24.13
N SER A 6 -0.04 -1.57 24.82
CA SER A 6 0.19 -1.50 26.26
C SER A 6 -1.09 -1.93 26.99
N LEU A 7 -1.05 -3.12 27.59
CA LEU A 7 -2.13 -3.64 28.41
C LEU A 7 -1.96 -3.13 29.85
N TYR A 8 -2.82 -2.26 30.30
CA TYR A 8 -2.93 -1.92 31.71
C TYR A 8 -3.93 -2.87 32.36
N ASN A 9 -3.41 -3.79 33.17
CA ASN A 9 -4.21 -4.72 33.97
C ASN A 9 -4.48 -4.05 35.33
N LEU A 10 -5.65 -3.51 35.54
CA LEU A 10 -6.10 -3.01 36.85
C LEU A 10 -6.76 -4.16 37.60
N GLY A 11 -6.16 -4.51 38.71
CA GLY A 11 -6.34 -5.66 39.52
C GLY A 11 -7.76 -6.13 39.81
N ALA A 12 -7.87 -7.44 40.12
CA ALA A 12 -9.08 -8.08 40.56
C ALA A 12 -9.50 -7.59 41.95
N PHE A 13 -10.71 -6.99 42.06
CA PHE A 13 -11.33 -6.77 43.36
C PHE A 13 -12.18 -7.98 43.73
N ILE A 14 -11.81 -8.64 44.80
CA ILE A 14 -12.62 -9.71 45.42
C ILE A 14 -13.63 -9.01 46.32
N LEU A 15 -14.85 -8.93 45.87
CA LEU A 15 -15.99 -8.52 46.68
C LEU A 15 -16.86 -9.79 46.94
N ASP A 16 -16.56 -10.50 48.03
CA ASP A 16 -17.28 -11.69 48.47
C ASP A 16 -17.00 -13.01 47.70
N GLU A 17 -17.07 -14.14 48.39
CA GLU A 17 -16.67 -15.49 47.97
C GLU A 17 -17.41 -16.03 46.72
N LYS A 18 -18.33 -15.27 46.11
CA LYS A 18 -19.18 -15.70 44.99
C LYS A 18 -19.20 -14.77 43.77
N LEU A 19 -18.46 -13.65 43.77
CA LEU A 19 -18.43 -12.73 42.65
C LEU A 19 -17.00 -12.43 42.23
N ASN A 20 -16.52 -13.12 41.19
CA ASN A 20 -15.27 -12.77 40.50
C ASN A 20 -15.56 -11.70 39.44
N LEU A 21 -15.28 -10.42 39.73
CA LEU A 21 -15.35 -9.34 38.78
C LEU A 21 -13.96 -9.11 38.15
N ASN A 22 -13.76 -9.56 36.93
CA ASN A 22 -12.58 -9.21 36.13
C ASN A 22 -12.83 -7.91 35.40
N LEU A 23 -12.31 -6.81 35.92
CA LEU A 23 -12.31 -5.52 35.25
C LEU A 23 -11.06 -5.39 34.38
N GLN A 24 -11.22 -5.42 33.07
CA GLN A 24 -10.15 -5.22 32.12
C GLN A 24 -10.36 -3.87 31.40
N LEU A 25 -9.54 -2.88 31.74
CA LEU A 25 -9.51 -1.61 31.04
C LEU A 25 -8.48 -1.71 29.91
N GLN A 26 -8.94 -1.62 28.69
CA GLN A 26 -8.11 -1.67 27.49
C GLN A 26 -8.21 -0.32 26.76
N ALA A 27 -7.19 0.50 26.89
CA ALA A 27 -7.03 1.69 26.10
C ALA A 27 -5.68 1.61 25.37
N ALA A 28 -5.71 1.52 24.04
CA ALA A 28 -4.53 1.50 23.23
C ALA A 28 -4.72 2.41 22.02
N GLU A 29 -3.79 3.36 21.85
CA GLU A 29 -3.64 4.15 20.64
C GLU A 29 -2.35 3.75 19.96
N SER A 30 -2.43 3.41 18.68
CA SER A 30 -1.27 3.07 17.86
C SER A 30 -1.29 3.90 16.59
N THR A 31 -0.28 4.73 16.42
CA THR A 31 -0.10 5.54 15.21
C THR A 31 1.18 5.12 14.53
N GLY A 32 1.11 4.84 13.23
CA GLY A 32 2.26 4.45 12.43
C GLY A 32 2.22 5.07 11.05
N ASP A 33 3.28 5.79 10.69
CA ASP A 33 3.47 6.34 9.36
C ASP A 33 4.56 5.57 8.62
N GLY A 34 4.27 5.17 7.38
CA GLY A 34 5.22 4.52 6.49
C GLY A 34 5.30 5.25 5.16
N LYS A 35 6.51 5.58 4.72
CA LYS A 35 6.76 6.20 3.42
C LYS A 35 7.69 5.33 2.60
N VAL A 36 7.27 4.99 1.38
CA VAL A 36 8.09 4.26 0.41
C VAL A 36 8.25 5.11 -0.83
N ILE A 37 9.50 5.35 -1.22
CA ILE A 37 9.84 6.10 -2.44
C ILE A 37 10.58 5.15 -3.37
N SER A 38 10.13 5.09 -4.63
CA SER A 38 10.78 4.32 -5.69
C SER A 38 11.04 5.25 -6.88
N SER A 39 12.26 5.27 -7.39
CA SER A 39 12.71 6.16 -8.47
C SER A 39 13.39 5.35 -9.58
N PRO A 40 12.65 4.63 -10.42
CA PRO A 40 13.23 3.96 -11.58
C PRO A 40 13.71 5.00 -12.60
N ARG A 41 14.85 4.74 -13.22
CA ARG A 41 15.45 5.60 -14.24
C ARG A 41 15.87 4.74 -15.42
N LEU A 42 15.63 5.22 -16.62
CA LEU A 42 16.09 4.56 -17.84
C LEU A 42 16.38 5.61 -18.92
N VAL A 43 17.20 5.25 -19.87
CA VAL A 43 17.54 6.05 -21.04
C VAL A 43 17.12 5.28 -22.28
N THR A 44 16.51 5.96 -23.24
CA THR A 44 16.08 5.38 -24.51
C THR A 44 16.20 6.39 -25.64
N LEU A 45 16.11 5.93 -26.87
CA LEU A 45 16.07 6.77 -28.06
C LEU A 45 14.66 7.30 -28.30
N ASP A 46 14.56 8.36 -29.11
CA ASP A 46 13.28 8.87 -29.59
C ASP A 46 12.50 7.78 -30.33
N ASN A 47 11.19 7.69 -30.06
CA ASN A 47 10.28 6.66 -30.59
C ASN A 47 10.65 5.21 -30.26
N SER A 48 11.58 4.96 -29.34
CA SER A 48 12.00 3.60 -28.95
C SER A 48 11.41 3.21 -27.60
N PRO A 49 10.63 2.11 -27.53
CA PRO A 49 10.11 1.63 -26.25
C PRO A 49 11.26 1.09 -25.39
N ALA A 50 11.19 1.41 -24.11
CA ALA A 50 12.12 0.89 -23.11
C ALA A 50 11.40 0.42 -21.86
N LYS A 51 11.95 -0.58 -21.20
CA LYS A 51 11.39 -1.20 -20.01
C LYS A 51 12.47 -1.41 -18.96
N ILE A 52 12.14 -1.12 -17.71
CA ILE A 52 12.93 -1.50 -16.52
C ILE A 52 12.03 -2.20 -15.53
N GLU A 53 12.51 -3.27 -14.94
CA GLU A 53 11.81 -4.04 -13.92
C GLU A 53 12.73 -4.37 -12.78
N GLN A 54 12.20 -4.30 -11.56
CA GLN A 54 12.91 -4.66 -10.34
C GLN A 54 11.93 -5.29 -9.35
N GLY A 55 12.27 -6.42 -8.79
CA GLY A 55 11.43 -7.09 -7.80
C GLY A 55 11.85 -8.52 -7.53
N VAL A 56 10.90 -9.32 -7.07
CA VAL A 56 11.05 -10.73 -6.75
C VAL A 56 9.91 -11.53 -7.36
N SER A 57 10.21 -12.75 -7.80
CA SER A 57 9.19 -13.73 -8.18
C SER A 57 8.88 -14.62 -6.98
N ILE A 58 7.62 -14.73 -6.63
CA ILE A 58 7.15 -15.50 -5.49
C ILE A 58 6.57 -16.82 -5.99
N PRO A 59 7.11 -17.98 -5.58
CA PRO A 59 6.55 -19.26 -5.94
C PRO A 59 5.29 -19.57 -5.17
N PHE A 60 4.24 -20.02 -5.84
CA PHE A 60 3.01 -20.54 -5.27
C PHE A 60 2.84 -21.99 -5.64
N GLN A 61 2.33 -22.76 -4.72
CA GLN A 61 1.91 -24.12 -4.98
C GLN A 61 0.44 -24.12 -5.34
N THR A 62 0.13 -24.55 -6.56
CA THR A 62 -1.25 -24.77 -7.02
C THR A 62 -1.48 -26.28 -7.16
N PHE A 63 -2.74 -26.70 -7.00
CA PHE A 63 -3.14 -28.09 -7.19
C PHE A 63 -4.05 -28.16 -8.42
N GLU A 64 -3.58 -28.83 -9.46
CA GLU A 64 -4.37 -29.09 -10.65
C GLU A 64 -4.52 -30.61 -10.81
N ASN A 65 -5.76 -31.11 -10.88
CA ASN A 65 -6.08 -32.54 -10.97
C ASN A 65 -5.47 -33.44 -9.85
N GLY A 66 -5.14 -32.84 -8.68
CA GLY A 66 -4.51 -33.56 -7.58
C GLY A 66 -2.99 -33.53 -7.58
N ASP A 67 -2.37 -33.01 -8.61
CA ASP A 67 -0.91 -32.84 -8.70
C ASP A 67 -0.52 -31.41 -8.24
N ALA A 68 0.54 -31.33 -7.43
CA ALA A 68 1.10 -30.08 -6.98
C ALA A 68 1.94 -29.45 -8.11
N GLN A 69 1.53 -28.26 -8.57
CA GLN A 69 2.27 -27.45 -9.53
C GLN A 69 2.85 -26.20 -8.86
N LEU A 70 4.02 -25.78 -9.33
CA LEU A 70 4.66 -24.55 -8.86
C LEU A 70 4.42 -23.45 -9.88
N GLU A 71 3.70 -22.40 -9.48
CA GLU A 71 3.45 -21.19 -10.27
C GLU A 71 4.24 -20.02 -9.67
N PHE A 72 4.76 -19.13 -10.51
CA PHE A 72 5.49 -17.95 -10.06
C PHE A 72 4.66 -16.70 -10.33
N VAL A 73 4.54 -15.85 -9.32
CA VAL A 73 3.90 -14.53 -9.44
C VAL A 73 4.92 -13.44 -9.17
N ASP A 74 5.02 -12.50 -10.10
CA ASP A 74 6.00 -11.43 -10.04
C ASP A 74 5.51 -10.27 -9.18
N ALA A 75 6.23 -10.00 -8.10
CA ALA A 75 6.07 -8.84 -7.24
C ALA A 75 7.14 -7.80 -7.62
N VAL A 76 6.86 -7.05 -8.69
CA VAL A 76 7.84 -6.17 -9.33
C VAL A 76 7.34 -4.74 -9.45
N LEU A 77 8.30 -3.80 -9.41
CA LEU A 77 8.14 -2.45 -9.95
C LEU A 77 8.55 -2.48 -11.41
N SER A 78 7.66 -2.10 -12.31
CA SER A 78 7.91 -2.06 -13.76
C SER A 78 7.59 -0.67 -14.29
N LEU A 79 8.49 -0.13 -15.10
CA LEU A 79 8.31 1.09 -15.87
C LEU A 79 8.54 0.77 -17.34
N ASN A 80 7.51 0.98 -18.16
CA ASN A 80 7.61 0.98 -19.62
C ASN A 80 7.38 2.41 -20.10
N VAL A 81 8.23 2.90 -20.98
CA VAL A 81 8.08 4.23 -21.57
C VAL A 81 8.45 4.22 -23.04
N THR A 82 7.68 4.97 -23.83
CA THR A 82 8.00 5.27 -25.22
C THR A 82 7.92 6.79 -25.37
N PRO A 83 9.05 7.50 -25.46
CA PRO A 83 9.09 8.93 -25.66
C PRO A 83 8.98 9.28 -27.15
N HIS A 84 8.43 10.47 -27.44
CA HIS A 84 8.45 11.12 -28.75
C HIS A 84 8.74 12.61 -28.60
N ILE A 85 9.82 13.08 -29.20
CA ILE A 85 10.24 14.47 -29.13
C ILE A 85 9.58 15.26 -30.26
N THR A 86 8.78 16.26 -29.91
CA THR A 86 8.08 17.12 -30.85
C THR A 86 9.00 18.24 -31.37
N ALA A 87 8.64 18.85 -32.52
CA ALA A 87 9.43 19.93 -33.14
C ALA A 87 9.61 21.17 -32.23
N ASP A 88 8.68 21.39 -31.30
CA ASP A 88 8.72 22.46 -30.30
C ASP A 88 9.45 22.06 -28.99
N LYS A 89 10.27 21.00 -29.06
CA LYS A 89 11.10 20.47 -27.95
C LYS A 89 10.30 20.06 -26.71
N ARG A 90 9.05 19.67 -26.87
CA ARG A 90 8.28 18.98 -25.85
C ARG A 90 8.41 17.47 -26.06
N ILE A 91 8.13 16.72 -25.02
CA ILE A 91 8.26 15.26 -25.02
C ILE A 91 6.89 14.65 -24.75
N ILE A 92 6.34 13.98 -25.76
CA ILE A 92 5.18 13.12 -25.60
C ILE A 92 5.68 11.78 -25.07
N MET A 93 5.09 11.29 -24.01
CA MET A 93 5.46 10.00 -23.43
C MET A 93 4.25 9.12 -23.26
N LYS A 94 4.34 7.90 -23.79
CA LYS A 94 3.48 6.80 -23.37
C LYS A 94 4.15 6.12 -22.19
N VAL A 95 3.53 6.20 -21.01
CA VAL A 95 4.09 5.72 -19.76
C VAL A 95 3.16 4.69 -19.15
N LYS A 96 3.72 3.51 -18.88
CA LYS A 96 3.04 2.47 -18.13
C LYS A 96 3.90 2.10 -16.91
N VAL A 97 3.38 2.42 -15.73
CA VAL A 97 4.01 2.11 -14.46
C VAL A 97 3.17 1.09 -13.73
N SER A 98 3.78 0.03 -13.23
CA SER A 98 3.13 -0.91 -12.34
C SER A 98 4.01 -1.24 -11.15
N ARG A 99 3.40 -1.33 -9.98
CA ARG A 99 4.04 -1.79 -8.76
C ARG A 99 3.19 -2.89 -8.14
N ASN A 100 3.71 -4.09 -8.19
CA ASN A 100 3.14 -5.25 -7.54
C ASN A 100 3.94 -5.52 -6.27
N ALA A 101 3.26 -5.72 -5.14
CA ALA A 101 3.90 -6.02 -3.86
C ALA A 101 3.12 -7.11 -3.13
N PRO A 102 3.80 -8.04 -2.42
CA PRO A 102 3.09 -9.02 -1.62
C PRO A 102 2.38 -8.33 -0.45
N ASP A 103 1.13 -8.66 -0.23
CA ASP A 103 0.33 -8.22 0.91
C ASP A 103 0.25 -9.37 1.91
N THR A 104 1.05 -9.28 2.95
CA THR A 104 1.12 -10.29 4.01
C THR A 104 -0.03 -10.20 5.02
N SER A 105 -0.93 -9.25 4.87
CA SER A 105 -2.13 -9.14 5.71
C SER A 105 -3.27 -10.03 5.20
N VAL A 106 -3.19 -10.47 3.95
CA VAL A 106 -4.20 -11.32 3.30
C VAL A 106 -3.51 -12.57 2.75
N PHE A 107 -3.93 -13.73 3.23
CA PHE A 107 -3.44 -15.01 2.73
C PHE A 107 -4.56 -15.76 2.02
N THR A 108 -4.21 -16.49 0.97
CA THR A 108 -5.12 -17.43 0.31
C THR A 108 -5.32 -18.68 1.18
N LEU A 109 -6.30 -19.51 0.84
CA LEU A 109 -6.54 -20.78 1.51
C LEU A 109 -5.33 -21.74 1.48
N THR A 110 -4.44 -21.56 0.50
CA THR A 110 -3.19 -22.32 0.34
C THR A 110 -2.01 -21.71 1.10
N GLY A 111 -2.23 -20.63 1.89
CA GLY A 111 -1.18 -19.96 2.68
C GLY A 111 -0.32 -18.98 1.88
N SER A 112 -0.65 -18.70 0.64
CA SER A 112 0.08 -17.73 -0.20
C SER A 112 -0.38 -16.29 0.09
N PRO A 113 0.51 -15.30 0.13
CA PRO A 113 0.12 -13.90 0.30
C PRO A 113 -0.59 -13.37 -0.94
N ALA A 114 -1.52 -12.45 -0.75
CA ALA A 114 -2.14 -11.72 -1.85
C ALA A 114 -1.13 -10.75 -2.49
N ILE A 115 -1.35 -10.37 -3.75
CA ILE A 115 -0.53 -9.39 -4.45
C ILE A 115 -1.32 -8.08 -4.58
N ALA A 116 -0.85 -7.05 -3.90
CA ALA A 116 -1.36 -5.70 -4.08
C ALA A 116 -0.80 -5.11 -5.38
N LYS A 117 -1.68 -4.72 -6.28
CA LYS A 117 -1.32 -4.20 -7.62
C LYS A 117 -1.71 -2.74 -7.75
N ASN A 118 -0.73 -1.90 -8.11
CA ASN A 118 -0.95 -0.51 -8.49
C ASN A 118 -0.42 -0.32 -9.91
N GLN A 119 -1.25 0.21 -10.80
CA GLN A 119 -0.88 0.38 -12.21
C GLN A 119 -1.46 1.69 -12.74
N VAL A 120 -0.64 2.42 -13.49
CA VAL A 120 -1.02 3.60 -14.25
C VAL A 120 -0.56 3.41 -15.68
N ASP A 121 -1.44 3.69 -16.64
CA ASP A 121 -1.18 3.66 -18.08
C ASP A 121 -1.71 4.98 -18.66
N THR A 122 -0.83 5.79 -19.18
CA THR A 122 -1.19 7.15 -19.62
C THR A 122 -0.27 7.65 -20.73
N GLU A 123 -0.78 8.60 -21.50
CA GLU A 123 0.00 9.37 -22.48
C GLU A 123 -0.02 10.84 -22.05
N THR A 124 1.15 11.47 -22.01
CA THR A 124 1.28 12.86 -21.55
C THR A 124 2.32 13.63 -22.34
N LEU A 125 2.13 14.95 -22.40
CA LEU A 125 3.05 15.91 -23.03
C LEU A 125 3.71 16.75 -21.94
N VAL A 126 5.03 16.72 -21.87
CA VAL A 126 5.81 17.41 -20.84
C VAL A 126 6.94 18.21 -21.49
N LYS A 127 7.30 19.34 -20.91
CA LYS A 127 8.50 20.08 -21.33
C LYS A 127 9.74 19.35 -20.84
N ASP A 128 10.83 19.49 -21.59
CA ASP A 128 12.14 18.94 -21.22
C ASP A 128 12.58 19.41 -19.82
N GLY A 129 12.93 18.48 -18.95
CA GLY A 129 13.36 18.72 -17.58
C GLY A 129 12.24 19.08 -16.58
N GLN A 130 10.98 19.19 -17.01
CA GLN A 130 9.87 19.49 -16.12
C GLN A 130 9.31 18.21 -15.48
N THR A 131 8.97 18.30 -14.20
CA THR A 131 8.28 17.22 -13.48
C THR A 131 6.77 17.40 -13.58
N LEU A 132 6.07 16.35 -13.96
CA LEU A 132 4.62 16.30 -14.01
C LEU A 132 4.11 15.17 -13.12
N VAL A 133 3.00 15.40 -12.42
CA VAL A 133 2.22 14.34 -11.75
C VAL A 133 1.33 13.69 -12.79
N ILE A 134 1.58 12.43 -13.10
CA ILE A 134 0.82 11.67 -14.10
C ILE A 134 -0.38 10.92 -13.52
N GLY A 135 -0.42 10.79 -12.21
CA GLY A 135 -1.54 10.16 -11.53
C GLY A 135 -1.31 10.00 -10.04
N GLY A 136 -2.39 9.68 -9.35
CA GLY A 136 -2.37 9.39 -7.94
C GLY A 136 -3.63 8.67 -7.48
N ILE A 137 -3.53 7.98 -6.37
CA ILE A 137 -4.64 7.27 -5.71
C ILE A 137 -4.61 7.68 -4.24
N TYR A 138 -5.74 8.12 -3.75
CA TYR A 138 -5.93 8.40 -2.33
C TYR A 138 -7.08 7.53 -1.82
N VAL A 139 -6.80 6.70 -0.83
CA VAL A 139 -7.78 5.80 -0.23
C VAL A 139 -7.83 6.06 1.27
N VAL A 140 -9.02 6.26 1.79
CA VAL A 140 -9.31 6.31 3.23
C VAL A 140 -10.25 5.17 3.54
N ASP A 141 -9.83 4.31 4.44
CA ASP A 141 -10.62 3.18 4.92
C ASP A 141 -10.84 3.37 6.43
N THR A 142 -12.06 3.75 6.81
CA THR A 142 -12.47 3.96 8.19
C THR A 142 -13.34 2.80 8.62
N SER A 143 -12.87 2.02 9.58
CA SER A 143 -13.63 0.93 10.20
C SER A 143 -13.94 1.29 11.64
N GLN A 144 -15.23 1.33 11.96
CA GLN A 144 -15.72 1.56 13.31
C GLN A 144 -16.41 0.30 13.83
N LYS A 145 -15.86 -0.28 14.87
CA LYS A 145 -16.43 -1.44 15.56
C LYS A 145 -16.87 -1.04 16.96
N GLN A 146 -18.16 -1.23 17.22
CA GLN A 146 -18.74 -1.03 18.55
C GLN A 146 -19.21 -2.36 19.13
N SER A 147 -18.75 -2.65 20.34
CA SER A 147 -19.18 -3.81 21.11
C SER A 147 -19.87 -3.33 22.39
N ARG A 148 -21.11 -3.73 22.61
CA ARG A 148 -21.92 -3.29 23.77
C ARG A 148 -22.55 -4.49 24.45
N VAL A 149 -22.59 -4.46 25.79
CA VAL A 149 -23.35 -5.44 26.57
C VAL A 149 -24.80 -4.98 26.65
N PRO A 150 -25.79 -5.77 26.18
CA PRO A 150 -27.19 -5.43 26.29
C PRO A 150 -27.57 -5.09 27.73
N TYR A 151 -28.49 -4.12 27.92
CA TYR A 151 -28.99 -3.61 29.19
C TYR A 151 -27.98 -2.88 30.08
N LEU A 152 -26.71 -3.31 30.18
CA LEU A 152 -25.70 -2.71 31.07
C LEU A 152 -25.07 -1.45 30.49
N HIS A 153 -25.01 -1.30 29.16
CA HIS A 153 -24.46 -0.10 28.52
C HIS A 153 -25.31 1.17 28.73
N SER A 154 -26.58 1.01 29.12
CA SER A 154 -27.53 2.12 29.32
C SER A 154 -27.54 2.66 30.75
N VAL A 155 -26.79 2.07 31.67
CA VAL A 155 -26.73 2.52 33.07
C VAL A 155 -25.90 3.80 33.18
N PRO A 156 -26.43 4.91 33.72
CA PRO A 156 -25.68 6.12 33.93
C PRO A 156 -24.50 5.89 34.87
N LEU A 157 -23.33 6.46 34.61
CA LEU A 157 -22.04 6.30 35.29
C LEU A 157 -21.32 4.98 35.03
N LEU A 158 -22.01 3.83 34.89
CA LEU A 158 -21.41 2.51 34.69
C LEU A 158 -21.40 2.08 33.24
N GLY A 159 -22.23 2.66 32.37
CA GLY A 159 -22.38 2.27 30.95
C GLY A 159 -21.09 2.35 30.15
N ALA A 160 -20.17 3.25 30.52
CA ALA A 160 -18.87 3.37 29.86
C ALA A 160 -17.97 2.13 30.04
N LEU A 161 -18.14 1.37 31.12
CA LEU A 161 -17.40 0.14 31.42
C LEU A 161 -17.91 -1.06 30.63
N PHE A 162 -19.12 -0.98 30.06
CA PHE A 162 -19.78 -2.07 29.32
C PHE A 162 -19.91 -1.79 27.82
N ARG A 163 -19.09 -0.87 27.29
CA ARG A 163 -18.96 -0.60 25.88
C ARG A 163 -17.48 -0.57 25.48
N SER A 164 -17.20 -1.07 24.31
CA SER A 164 -15.88 -0.98 23.67
C SER A 164 -16.07 -0.40 22.27
N ASP A 165 -15.45 0.74 22.01
CA ASP A 165 -15.45 1.40 20.73
C ASP A 165 -14.03 1.29 20.14
N SER A 166 -13.91 0.73 18.94
CA SER A 166 -12.65 0.65 18.20
C SER A 166 -12.81 1.36 16.87
N VAL A 167 -11.97 2.35 16.64
CA VAL A 167 -11.91 3.09 15.36
C VAL A 167 -10.56 2.83 14.74
N VAL A 168 -10.57 2.37 13.50
CA VAL A 168 -9.36 2.10 12.71
C VAL A 168 -9.45 2.93 11.45
N ASP A 169 -8.55 3.90 11.31
CA ASP A 169 -8.41 4.73 10.11
C ASP A 169 -7.14 4.33 9.37
N LYS A 170 -7.31 3.82 8.14
CA LYS A 170 -6.22 3.49 7.23
C LYS A 170 -6.23 4.46 6.08
N ARG A 171 -5.13 5.19 5.90
CA ARG A 171 -4.94 6.12 4.79
C ARG A 171 -3.81 5.62 3.91
N LYS A 172 -4.07 5.54 2.61
CA LYS A 172 -3.07 5.17 1.60
C LYS A 172 -3.06 6.24 0.53
N GLU A 173 -1.89 6.77 0.26
CA GLU A 173 -1.67 7.75 -0.80
C GLU A 173 -0.57 7.23 -1.73
N LEU A 174 -0.83 7.29 -3.02
CA LEU A 174 0.13 7.00 -4.07
C LEU A 174 0.17 8.17 -5.02
N LEU A 175 1.34 8.75 -5.23
CA LEU A 175 1.58 9.80 -6.24
C LEU A 175 2.67 9.33 -7.18
N ILE A 176 2.46 9.55 -8.47
CA ILE A 176 3.39 9.16 -9.53
C ILE A 176 3.82 10.40 -10.29
N PHE A 177 5.13 10.66 -10.23
CA PHE A 177 5.79 11.76 -10.91
C PHE A 177 6.62 11.25 -12.07
N VAL A 178 6.69 12.03 -13.14
CA VAL A 178 7.58 11.75 -14.26
C VAL A 178 8.35 13.01 -14.63
N THR A 179 9.63 12.84 -14.95
CA THR A 179 10.53 13.93 -15.34
C THR A 179 11.34 13.46 -16.54
N PRO A 180 10.90 13.76 -17.77
CA PRO A 180 11.70 13.49 -18.95
C PRO A 180 12.86 14.48 -19.07
N ARG A 181 13.98 14.00 -19.60
CA ARG A 181 15.12 14.85 -19.92
C ARG A 181 15.73 14.41 -21.23
N SER A 182 15.82 15.33 -22.17
CA SER A 182 16.55 15.11 -23.41
C SER A 182 18.06 15.21 -23.17
N LEU A 183 18.80 14.19 -23.55
CA LEU A 183 20.27 14.21 -23.55
C LEU A 183 20.72 14.71 -24.93
N VAL A 184 20.81 16.03 -25.07
CA VAL A 184 21.43 16.64 -26.26
C VAL A 184 22.94 16.54 -26.07
N GLY A 185 23.60 15.67 -26.86
CA GLY A 185 25.04 15.67 -26.92
C GLY A 185 25.57 17.04 -27.36
N PRO A 186 26.80 17.44 -26.96
CA PRO A 186 27.40 18.65 -27.48
C PRO A 186 27.42 18.53 -28.99
N ALA A 187 26.85 19.55 -29.68
CA ALA A 187 26.95 19.67 -31.13
C ALA A 187 28.44 19.63 -31.46
N ILE A 188 28.86 18.57 -32.12
CA ILE A 188 30.22 18.52 -32.70
C ILE A 188 30.17 19.52 -33.83
N ALA A 189 30.63 20.74 -33.56
CA ALA A 189 30.88 21.72 -34.58
C ALA A 189 32.02 21.16 -35.46
N SER A 190 31.66 20.76 -36.65
CA SER A 190 32.57 20.44 -37.75
C SER A 190 32.93 21.70 -38.53
#